data_b6c3cec6d3497b41684d2d893cfdd780
#
_entry.id   b6c3cec6d3497b41684d2d893cfdd780
#
_cell.length_a   1.000
_cell.length_b   1.000
_cell.length_c   1.000
_cell.angle_alpha   90.00
_cell.angle_beta   90.00
_cell.angle_gamma   90.00
#
_symmetry.space_group_name_H-M   'P 1'
#
loop_
_entity.id
_entity.type
_entity.pdbx_description
1 polymer ?
#
loop_
_entity_poly.entity_id
_entity_poly.type
_entity_poly.pdbx_seq_one_letter_code
_entity_poly.pdbx_strand_id
1 'polypeptide(L)'
;MKLFLVLATLVATGLGQKELCAQYDTVSSPPYTVNNNLWGKDQGTGSQCVYVDSISSSGAAWHTKWTWNGGNGQVKSYSNSGVSLEKKLVSDIRNIHTDVKWEQDNTNVNADVAYDLFTAADKNHVTSSGDYELMIWLARYGTIQPIGSKIDTTTIEGHTWELWYGSTIQGGSNQKTYSFVSATPINSFSGDIKPFFDYLTTKQNFPASTQYLTNLQFGTEPFTGGPATFTVSNWSASIN
;
A
#
# COMPACT_ATOMS: atom_id res chain seq x y z
N MET A 1 36.22 -9.31 52.62
CA MET A 1 35.40 -8.40 51.83
C MET A 1 34.73 -9.21 50.73
N LYS A 2 33.43 -9.59 50.89
CA LYS A 2 32.72 -10.42 49.91
C LYS A 2 31.97 -9.49 48.95
N LEU A 3 32.33 -9.53 47.67
CA LEU A 3 31.70 -8.76 46.60
C LEU A 3 30.39 -9.51 46.19
N PHE A 4 29.25 -8.89 46.45
CA PHE A 4 27.96 -9.39 45.90
C PHE A 4 27.76 -8.83 44.53
N LEU A 5 27.78 -9.70 43.51
CA LEU A 5 27.40 -9.39 42.13
C LEU A 5 25.88 -9.40 42.06
N VAL A 6 25.26 -8.23 41.93
CA VAL A 6 23.81 -8.13 41.66
C VAL A 6 23.61 -8.30 40.14
N LEU A 7 23.08 -9.44 39.75
CA LEU A 7 22.66 -9.71 38.40
C LEU A 7 21.32 -9.00 38.17
N ALA A 8 21.31 -7.89 37.45
CA ALA A 8 20.08 -7.24 36.99
C ALA A 8 19.53 -8.03 35.80
N THR A 9 18.47 -8.81 36.04
CA THR A 9 17.68 -9.42 34.97
C THR A 9 16.86 -8.31 34.30
N LEU A 10 17.22 -7.94 33.05
CA LEU A 10 16.34 -7.16 32.18
C LEU A 10 15.16 -8.04 31.84
N VAL A 11 14.01 -7.78 32.44
CA VAL A 11 12.72 -8.31 31.97
C VAL A 11 12.36 -7.48 30.74
N ALA A 12 12.61 -8.01 29.55
CA ALA A 12 12.03 -7.49 28.34
C ALA A 12 10.52 -7.74 28.43
N THR A 13 9.73 -6.72 28.76
CA THR A 13 8.28 -6.74 28.58
C THR A 13 8.04 -6.76 27.08
N GLY A 14 7.85 -7.95 26.53
CA GLY A 14 7.33 -8.10 25.16
C GLY A 14 5.99 -7.38 25.12
N LEU A 15 5.93 -6.24 24.44
CA LEU A 15 4.65 -5.67 24.01
C LEU A 15 3.99 -6.72 23.13
N GLY A 16 2.89 -7.29 23.60
CA GLY A 16 2.13 -8.27 22.82
C GLY A 16 1.84 -7.71 21.43
N GLN A 17 2.02 -8.54 20.40
CA GLN A 17 1.69 -8.22 19.03
C GLN A 17 0.30 -7.61 18.97
N LYS A 18 0.15 -6.41 18.38
CA LYS A 18 -1.13 -5.73 18.31
C LYS A 18 -1.94 -6.28 17.14
N GLU A 19 -3.11 -6.83 17.44
CA GLU A 19 -4.05 -7.37 16.47
C GLU A 19 -5.12 -6.31 16.12
N LEU A 20 -5.43 -6.17 14.84
CA LEU A 20 -6.41 -5.23 14.27
C LEU A 20 -7.41 -6.03 13.43
N CYS A 21 -8.62 -6.27 13.92
CA CYS A 21 -9.65 -7.07 13.23
C CYS A 21 -10.91 -6.30 12.88
N ALA A 22 -11.18 -5.17 13.54
CA ALA A 22 -12.33 -4.34 13.18
C ALA A 22 -12.09 -3.62 11.84
N GLN A 23 -13.17 -3.24 11.18
CA GLN A 23 -13.17 -2.76 9.79
C GLN A 23 -12.12 -1.67 9.51
N TYR A 24 -11.98 -0.71 10.40
CA TYR A 24 -11.09 0.43 10.26
C TYR A 24 -10.10 0.56 11.41
N ASP A 25 -9.76 -0.59 12.04
CA ASP A 25 -8.73 -0.61 13.06
C ASP A 25 -7.41 -0.11 12.49
N THR A 26 -6.75 0.73 13.26
CA THR A 26 -5.45 1.33 12.91
C THR A 26 -4.55 1.44 14.13
N VAL A 27 -3.26 1.43 13.88
CA VAL A 27 -2.23 1.80 14.83
C VAL A 27 -1.25 2.78 14.19
N SER A 28 -0.81 3.76 14.98
CA SER A 28 0.10 4.79 14.50
C SER A 28 1.30 4.90 15.41
N SER A 29 2.47 5.06 14.79
CA SER A 29 3.71 5.54 15.38
C SER A 29 4.34 6.49 14.37
N PRO A 30 4.13 7.80 14.50
CA PRO A 30 4.51 8.76 13.48
C PRO A 30 5.96 8.60 13.00
N PRO A 31 6.21 8.69 11.68
CA PRO A 31 5.24 9.10 10.64
C PRO A 31 4.38 7.97 10.07
N TYR A 32 4.47 6.74 10.58
CA TYR A 32 3.81 5.58 10.00
C TYR A 32 2.49 5.21 10.67
N THR A 33 1.60 4.59 9.87
CA THR A 33 0.36 3.95 10.31
C THR A 33 0.29 2.53 9.74
N VAL A 34 -0.44 1.62 10.40
CA VAL A 34 -0.82 0.31 9.88
C VAL A 34 -2.33 0.17 10.04
N ASN A 35 -3.02 -0.22 8.97
CA ASN A 35 -4.48 -0.22 8.85
C ASN A 35 -5.00 -1.58 8.42
N ASN A 36 -6.10 -2.06 9.01
CA ASN A 36 -6.81 -3.25 8.56
C ASN A 36 -7.66 -2.96 7.30
N ASN A 37 -8.36 -1.84 7.29
CA ASN A 37 -9.08 -1.27 6.14
C ASN A 37 -9.94 -2.26 5.34
N LEU A 38 -10.97 -2.82 5.97
CA LEU A 38 -11.92 -3.76 5.34
C LEU A 38 -13.04 -3.01 4.60
N TRP A 39 -12.70 -2.05 3.73
CA TRP A 39 -13.67 -1.14 3.12
C TRP A 39 -14.71 -1.86 2.23
N GLY A 40 -14.33 -2.94 1.57
CA GLY A 40 -15.15 -3.72 0.67
C GLY A 40 -15.65 -5.05 1.26
N LYS A 41 -15.55 -5.31 2.57
CA LYS A 41 -15.88 -6.59 3.20
C LYS A 41 -17.30 -7.11 2.89
N ASP A 42 -18.24 -6.21 2.68
CA ASP A 42 -19.65 -6.55 2.40
C ASP A 42 -19.88 -7.02 0.96
N GLN A 43 -18.84 -6.97 0.10
CA GLN A 43 -18.84 -7.53 -1.25
C GLN A 43 -18.63 -9.06 -1.27
N GLY A 44 -18.45 -9.69 -0.11
CA GLY A 44 -18.27 -11.13 0.01
C GLY A 44 -18.46 -11.64 1.43
N THR A 45 -17.91 -12.80 1.72
CA THR A 45 -17.94 -13.40 3.06
C THR A 45 -16.53 -13.87 3.43
N GLY A 46 -16.13 -13.67 4.66
CA GLY A 46 -14.82 -14.06 5.12
C GLY A 46 -14.37 -13.29 6.35
N SER A 47 -13.07 -13.30 6.59
CA SER A 47 -12.46 -12.60 7.71
C SER A 47 -11.03 -12.18 7.38
N GLN A 48 -10.56 -11.16 8.08
CA GLN A 48 -9.20 -10.67 7.98
C GLN A 48 -8.81 -9.94 9.26
N CYS A 49 -7.58 -10.17 9.70
CA CYS A 49 -6.94 -9.40 10.77
C CYS A 49 -5.52 -9.02 10.36
N VAL A 50 -5.10 -7.83 10.75
CA VAL A 50 -3.72 -7.36 10.66
C VAL A 50 -3.03 -7.50 12.00
N TYR A 51 -1.78 -7.93 11.98
CA TYR A 51 -0.90 -8.09 13.13
C TYR A 51 0.30 -7.18 12.95
N VAL A 52 0.50 -6.26 13.89
CA VAL A 52 1.62 -5.30 13.83
C VAL A 52 2.82 -5.93 14.52
N ASP A 53 3.86 -6.23 13.74
CA ASP A 53 5.10 -6.84 14.23
C ASP A 53 6.06 -5.79 14.80
N SER A 54 6.20 -4.65 14.10
CA SER A 54 6.88 -3.45 14.60
C SER A 54 6.42 -2.20 13.85
N ILE A 55 6.41 -1.06 14.54
CA ILE A 55 6.17 0.25 13.94
C ILE A 55 6.95 1.31 14.70
N SER A 56 7.71 2.14 14.00
CA SER A 56 8.56 3.18 14.57
C SER A 56 8.76 4.31 13.56
N SER A 57 9.54 5.33 13.92
CA SER A 57 9.91 6.40 12.99
C SER A 57 10.76 5.96 11.80
N SER A 58 11.30 4.73 11.82
CA SER A 58 12.13 4.19 10.73
C SER A 58 11.37 3.29 9.76
N GLY A 59 10.12 2.93 10.05
CA GLY A 59 9.32 2.08 9.18
C GLY A 59 8.31 1.21 9.92
N ALA A 60 7.64 0.35 9.15
CA ALA A 60 6.64 -0.58 9.64
C ALA A 60 6.91 -2.01 9.15
N ALA A 61 6.67 -2.99 10.02
CA ALA A 61 6.58 -4.41 9.71
C ALA A 61 5.27 -4.97 10.28
N TRP A 62 4.56 -5.73 9.47
CA TRP A 62 3.26 -6.27 9.83
C TRP A 62 2.88 -7.43 8.91
N HIS A 63 1.87 -8.19 9.30
CA HIS A 63 1.29 -9.17 8.40
C HIS A 63 -0.24 -9.17 8.52
N THR A 64 -0.91 -9.65 7.49
CA THR A 64 -2.36 -9.87 7.50
C THR A 64 -2.67 -11.31 7.16
N LYS A 65 -3.64 -11.87 7.89
CA LYS A 65 -4.20 -13.20 7.63
C LYS A 65 -5.64 -13.01 7.15
N TRP A 66 -5.98 -13.62 6.02
CA TRP A 66 -7.27 -13.41 5.42
C TRP A 66 -7.84 -14.66 4.71
N THR A 67 -9.15 -14.69 4.62
CA THR A 67 -9.90 -15.62 3.78
C THR A 67 -11.14 -14.90 3.29
N TRP A 68 -11.34 -14.84 1.96
CA TRP A 68 -12.50 -14.18 1.36
C TRP A 68 -13.13 -15.04 0.27
N ASN A 69 -14.48 -15.13 0.27
CA ASN A 69 -15.27 -15.88 -0.69
C ASN A 69 -16.37 -15.00 -1.27
N GLY A 70 -16.80 -15.29 -2.51
CA GLY A 70 -17.84 -14.54 -3.20
C GLY A 70 -17.40 -13.16 -3.64
N GLY A 71 -18.33 -12.42 -4.29
CA GLY A 71 -18.06 -11.09 -4.82
C GLY A 71 -16.87 -11.08 -5.78
N ASN A 72 -16.90 -11.99 -6.78
CA ASN A 72 -15.81 -12.12 -7.76
C ASN A 72 -15.55 -10.79 -8.48
N GLY A 73 -14.27 -10.42 -8.58
CA GLY A 73 -13.85 -9.16 -9.17
C GLY A 73 -14.05 -7.92 -8.28
N GLN A 74 -14.48 -8.11 -7.03
CA GLN A 74 -14.63 -7.00 -6.07
C GLN A 74 -13.55 -7.10 -4.98
N VAL A 75 -12.87 -5.99 -4.73
CA VAL A 75 -11.92 -5.84 -3.61
C VAL A 75 -12.67 -5.96 -2.29
N LYS A 76 -12.08 -6.65 -1.32
CA LYS A 76 -12.65 -6.80 0.04
C LYS A 76 -12.02 -5.86 1.05
N SER A 77 -10.76 -5.55 0.85
CA SER A 77 -9.97 -4.76 1.79
C SER A 77 -8.72 -4.22 1.11
N TYR A 78 -8.08 -3.25 1.76
CA TYR A 78 -6.72 -2.85 1.47
C TYR A 78 -5.96 -2.73 2.80
N SER A 79 -5.48 -3.85 3.34
CA SER A 79 -4.56 -3.81 4.48
C SER A 79 -3.27 -3.16 4.05
N ASN A 80 -2.88 -2.11 4.74
CA ASN A 80 -1.75 -1.29 4.33
C ASN A 80 -0.99 -0.67 5.49
N SER A 81 0.21 -0.23 5.21
CA SER A 81 0.92 0.79 5.96
C SER A 81 0.95 2.09 5.18
N GLY A 82 0.76 3.21 5.87
CA GLY A 82 0.79 4.56 5.31
C GLY A 82 1.87 5.42 5.97
N VAL A 83 2.31 6.47 5.30
CA VAL A 83 3.24 7.47 5.83
C VAL A 83 2.59 8.84 5.83
N SER A 84 2.70 9.54 6.96
CA SER A 84 2.33 10.95 7.06
C SER A 84 3.30 11.79 6.23
N LEU A 85 2.78 12.65 5.38
CA LEU A 85 3.56 13.47 4.47
C LEU A 85 3.13 14.94 4.52
N GLU A 86 4.08 15.83 4.22
CA GLU A 86 3.75 17.19 3.85
C GLU A 86 3.21 17.19 2.42
N LYS A 87 1.99 17.70 2.24
CA LYS A 87 1.36 17.76 0.93
C LYS A 87 2.05 18.79 0.05
N LYS A 88 2.74 18.32 -0.99
CA LYS A 88 3.42 19.12 -2.01
C LYS A 88 2.78 18.89 -3.37
N LEU A 89 2.86 19.87 -4.27
CA LEU A 89 2.57 19.62 -5.68
C LEU A 89 3.49 18.53 -6.22
N VAL A 90 2.96 17.62 -7.00
CA VAL A 90 3.75 16.50 -7.57
C VAL A 90 4.93 17.05 -8.40
N SER A 91 4.75 18.21 -9.05
CA SER A 91 5.84 18.92 -9.75
C SER A 91 6.98 19.39 -8.86
N ASP A 92 6.72 19.65 -7.56
CA ASP A 92 7.71 20.17 -6.61
C ASP A 92 8.43 19.07 -5.84
N ILE A 93 7.96 17.82 -5.95
CA ILE A 93 8.59 16.64 -5.37
C ILE A 93 9.77 16.23 -6.25
N ARG A 94 10.95 16.12 -5.65
CA ARG A 94 12.18 15.67 -6.34
C ARG A 94 12.27 14.15 -6.41
N ASN A 95 12.00 13.48 -5.30
CA ASN A 95 11.96 12.02 -5.22
C ASN A 95 10.99 11.54 -4.14
N ILE A 96 10.52 10.31 -4.31
CA ILE A 96 9.71 9.55 -3.35
C ILE A 96 10.44 8.22 -3.14
N HIS A 97 11.46 8.25 -2.30
CA HIS A 97 12.24 7.05 -2.03
C HIS A 97 11.45 6.09 -1.15
N THR A 98 11.51 4.79 -1.46
CA THR A 98 10.85 3.73 -0.70
C THR A 98 11.69 2.46 -0.67
N ASP A 99 11.60 1.75 0.46
CA ASP A 99 12.13 0.40 0.63
C ASP A 99 11.03 -0.51 1.13
N VAL A 100 10.80 -1.62 0.44
CA VAL A 100 9.85 -2.65 0.87
C VAL A 100 10.40 -4.05 0.66
N LYS A 101 10.11 -4.91 1.62
CA LYS A 101 10.29 -6.36 1.50
C LYS A 101 9.04 -7.05 2.03
N TRP A 102 8.46 -7.91 1.19
CA TRP A 102 7.22 -8.59 1.48
C TRP A 102 7.21 -10.03 0.97
N GLU A 103 6.25 -10.81 1.47
CA GLU A 103 6.02 -12.20 1.08
C GLU A 103 4.52 -12.52 1.11
N GLN A 104 4.08 -13.39 0.19
CA GLN A 104 2.75 -13.98 0.16
C GLN A 104 2.90 -15.50 0.23
N ASP A 105 2.38 -16.15 1.29
CA ASP A 105 2.54 -17.59 1.52
C ASP A 105 1.71 -18.45 0.57
N ASN A 106 0.50 -18.02 0.26
CA ASN A 106 -0.43 -18.71 -0.64
C ASN A 106 -0.69 -17.85 -1.88
N THR A 107 -0.16 -18.27 -3.02
CA THR A 107 -0.33 -17.59 -4.32
C THR A 107 -1.52 -18.10 -5.14
N ASN A 108 -2.23 -19.13 -4.67
CA ASN A 108 -3.46 -19.63 -5.28
C ASN A 108 -4.68 -18.84 -4.78
N VAL A 109 -4.64 -17.56 -5.00
CA VAL A 109 -5.63 -16.55 -4.57
C VAL A 109 -5.86 -15.53 -5.68
N ASN A 110 -6.86 -14.68 -5.53
CA ASN A 110 -7.04 -13.45 -6.30
C ASN A 110 -6.71 -12.27 -5.38
N ALA A 111 -5.56 -11.66 -5.60
CA ALA A 111 -5.06 -10.51 -4.82
C ALA A 111 -4.00 -9.76 -5.60
N ASP A 112 -3.80 -8.49 -5.29
CA ASP A 112 -2.61 -7.75 -5.65
C ASP A 112 -1.74 -7.42 -4.44
N VAL A 113 -0.54 -6.90 -4.74
CA VAL A 113 0.35 -6.24 -3.78
C VAL A 113 0.77 -4.93 -4.41
N ALA A 114 0.40 -3.83 -3.79
CA ALA A 114 0.50 -2.53 -4.44
C ALA A 114 0.91 -1.39 -3.51
N TYR A 115 1.61 -0.42 -4.09
CA TYR A 115 1.55 0.96 -3.63
C TYR A 115 0.25 1.59 -4.11
N ASP A 116 -0.30 2.48 -3.29
CA ASP A 116 -1.48 3.26 -3.59
C ASP A 116 -1.26 4.72 -3.16
N LEU A 117 -1.30 5.62 -4.15
CA LEU A 117 -1.03 7.03 -3.98
C LEU A 117 -2.20 7.85 -4.53
N PHE A 118 -2.67 8.81 -3.74
CA PHE A 118 -3.72 9.72 -4.17
C PHE A 118 -3.20 11.13 -4.36
N THR A 119 -3.78 11.82 -5.35
CA THR A 119 -3.53 13.24 -5.57
C THR A 119 -4.84 14.00 -5.72
N ALA A 120 -4.84 15.25 -5.31
CA ALA A 120 -5.98 16.16 -5.43
C ALA A 120 -5.54 17.59 -5.71
N ALA A 121 -6.36 18.34 -6.43
CA ALA A 121 -6.16 19.77 -6.62
C ALA A 121 -6.39 20.57 -5.32
N ASP A 122 -7.25 20.06 -4.44
CA ASP A 122 -7.42 20.63 -3.10
C ASP A 122 -6.36 20.07 -2.14
N LYS A 123 -5.44 20.94 -1.71
CA LYS A 123 -4.42 20.60 -0.70
C LYS A 123 -5.01 20.11 0.62
N ASN A 124 -6.25 20.50 0.94
CA ASN A 124 -6.91 20.11 2.19
C ASN A 124 -7.64 18.77 2.10
N HIS A 125 -7.65 18.14 0.93
CA HIS A 125 -8.25 16.80 0.77
C HIS A 125 -7.62 15.80 1.75
N VAL A 126 -8.43 15.09 2.54
CA VAL A 126 -7.95 14.30 3.70
C VAL A 126 -8.23 12.80 3.62
N THR A 127 -8.88 12.34 2.57
CA THR A 127 -9.27 10.93 2.42
C THR A 127 -8.32 10.17 1.48
N SER A 128 -8.30 8.84 1.62
CA SER A 128 -7.68 7.94 0.64
C SER A 128 -8.59 7.85 -0.61
N SER A 129 -8.63 8.94 -1.34
CA SER A 129 -9.30 9.16 -2.61
C SER A 129 -8.77 10.47 -3.19
N GLY A 130 -9.17 10.87 -4.37
CA GLY A 130 -8.70 12.13 -4.95
C GLY A 130 -9.18 12.30 -6.39
N ASP A 131 -8.58 13.27 -7.09
CA ASP A 131 -8.80 13.45 -8.52
C ASP A 131 -8.13 12.32 -9.31
N TYR A 132 -6.95 11.87 -8.81
CA TYR A 132 -6.17 10.79 -9.40
C TYR A 132 -5.68 9.83 -8.33
N GLU A 133 -5.62 8.57 -8.73
CA GLU A 133 -5.00 7.47 -8.02
C GLU A 133 -3.88 6.89 -8.88
N LEU A 134 -2.72 6.71 -8.29
CA LEU A 134 -1.60 5.99 -8.88
C LEU A 134 -1.38 4.71 -8.09
N MET A 135 -1.59 3.57 -8.74
CA MET A 135 -1.25 2.27 -8.18
C MET A 135 0.01 1.71 -8.84
N ILE A 136 0.88 1.08 -8.04
CA ILE A 136 2.05 0.35 -8.54
C ILE A 136 1.96 -1.06 -8.00
N TRP A 137 1.48 -1.99 -8.83
CA TRP A 137 1.27 -3.39 -8.47
C TRP A 137 2.57 -4.17 -8.60
N LEU A 138 3.22 -4.42 -7.48
CA LEU A 138 4.44 -5.25 -7.40
C LEU A 138 4.14 -6.73 -7.66
N ALA A 139 2.90 -7.16 -7.45
CA ALA A 139 2.43 -8.49 -7.80
C ALA A 139 0.93 -8.50 -8.11
N ARG A 140 0.54 -9.48 -8.92
CA ARG A 140 -0.85 -9.82 -9.21
C ARG A 140 -0.99 -11.34 -9.17
N TYR A 141 -1.92 -11.83 -8.38
CA TYR A 141 -2.24 -13.25 -8.26
C TYR A 141 -3.64 -13.53 -8.81
N GLY A 142 -3.78 -14.67 -9.49
CA GLY A 142 -5.05 -15.10 -10.09
C GLY A 142 -5.41 -14.33 -11.37
N THR A 143 -6.70 -14.04 -11.53
CA THR A 143 -7.25 -13.49 -12.78
C THR A 143 -7.75 -12.05 -12.67
N ILE A 144 -7.48 -11.39 -11.55
CA ILE A 144 -7.87 -9.99 -11.34
C ILE A 144 -7.15 -9.06 -12.32
N GLN A 145 -7.80 -7.95 -12.62
CA GLN A 145 -7.27 -6.91 -13.48
C GLN A 145 -7.44 -5.55 -12.80
N PRO A 146 -6.55 -4.59 -13.06
CA PRO A 146 -6.76 -3.21 -12.67
C PRO A 146 -8.02 -2.61 -13.30
N ILE A 147 -8.48 -1.50 -12.75
CA ILE A 147 -9.59 -0.73 -13.32
C ILE A 147 -9.24 -0.27 -14.74
N GLY A 148 -10.22 -0.41 -15.66
CA GLY A 148 -10.10 0.07 -17.04
C GLY A 148 -9.43 -0.93 -17.99
N SER A 149 -8.48 -0.45 -18.79
CA SER A 149 -7.81 -1.23 -19.82
C SER A 149 -6.32 -0.90 -19.91
N LYS A 150 -5.52 -1.85 -20.37
CA LYS A 150 -4.11 -1.63 -20.68
C LYS A 150 -3.97 -0.63 -21.82
N ILE A 151 -3.17 0.41 -21.59
CA ILE A 151 -2.93 1.49 -22.54
C ILE A 151 -1.49 1.59 -23.02
N ASP A 152 -0.52 1.05 -22.24
CA ASP A 152 0.90 1.14 -22.58
C ASP A 152 1.73 0.02 -21.91
N THR A 153 3.01 -0.03 -22.25
CA THR A 153 4.05 -0.83 -21.57
C THR A 153 5.32 0.00 -21.49
N THR A 154 5.95 0.07 -20.33
CA THR A 154 7.14 0.90 -20.11
C THR A 154 8.12 0.24 -19.17
N THR A 155 9.34 0.79 -19.08
CA THR A 155 10.36 0.38 -18.11
C THR A 155 10.66 1.55 -17.18
N ILE A 156 10.48 1.35 -15.88
CA ILE A 156 10.73 2.33 -14.81
C ILE A 156 11.44 1.60 -13.68
N GLU A 157 12.47 2.20 -13.06
CA GLU A 157 13.26 1.61 -11.96
C GLU A 157 13.76 0.18 -12.28
N GLY A 158 14.17 -0.05 -13.54
CA GLY A 158 14.71 -1.34 -13.99
C GLY A 158 13.68 -2.46 -14.20
N HIS A 159 12.40 -2.21 -14.00
CA HIS A 159 11.31 -3.18 -14.16
C HIS A 159 10.41 -2.80 -15.33
N THR A 160 9.83 -3.81 -15.99
CA THR A 160 8.83 -3.63 -17.06
C THR A 160 7.43 -3.65 -16.46
N TRP A 161 6.64 -2.65 -16.84
CA TRP A 161 5.29 -2.41 -16.34
C TRP A 161 4.27 -2.34 -17.46
N GLU A 162 3.14 -3.01 -17.29
CA GLU A 162 1.94 -2.72 -18.05
C GLU A 162 1.26 -1.50 -17.41
N LEU A 163 0.97 -0.46 -18.21
CA LEU A 163 0.19 0.67 -17.73
C LEU A 163 -1.29 0.47 -18.10
N TRP A 164 -2.13 0.52 -17.08
CA TRP A 164 -3.60 0.46 -17.18
C TRP A 164 -4.19 1.82 -16.82
N TYR A 165 -5.31 2.16 -17.44
CA TYR A 165 -6.05 3.39 -17.13
C TYR A 165 -7.56 3.10 -17.09
N GLY A 166 -8.20 3.62 -16.05
CA GLY A 166 -9.64 3.60 -15.88
C GLY A 166 -10.11 4.76 -15.01
N SER A 167 -11.41 4.80 -14.77
CA SER A 167 -12.01 5.76 -13.84
C SER A 167 -13.15 5.12 -13.07
N THR A 168 -13.31 5.55 -11.84
CA THR A 168 -14.41 5.14 -10.96
C THR A 168 -15.08 6.36 -10.36
N ILE A 169 -16.36 6.24 -10.01
CA ILE A 169 -17.05 7.25 -9.22
C ILE A 169 -16.83 6.90 -7.75
N GLN A 170 -15.96 7.65 -7.09
CA GLN A 170 -15.70 7.55 -5.66
C GLN A 170 -16.20 8.81 -4.95
N GLY A 171 -17.05 8.65 -3.92
CA GLY A 171 -17.54 9.78 -3.14
C GLY A 171 -18.26 10.88 -3.95
N GLY A 172 -18.82 10.55 -5.13
CA GLY A 172 -19.45 11.51 -6.04
C GLY A 172 -18.47 12.21 -7.00
N SER A 173 -17.18 11.90 -6.94
CA SER A 173 -16.14 12.44 -7.85
C SER A 173 -15.68 11.34 -8.82
N ASN A 174 -15.34 11.75 -10.05
CA ASN A 174 -14.77 10.87 -11.06
C ASN A 174 -13.26 10.76 -10.83
N GLN A 175 -12.83 9.77 -10.04
CA GLN A 175 -11.42 9.48 -9.81
C GLN A 175 -10.82 8.78 -11.02
N LYS A 176 -9.69 9.27 -11.49
CA LYS A 176 -8.90 8.66 -12.57
C LYS A 176 -7.79 7.80 -11.97
N THR A 177 -7.76 6.51 -12.36
CA THR A 177 -6.81 5.55 -11.82
C THR A 177 -5.82 5.13 -12.90
N TYR A 178 -4.53 5.28 -12.61
CA TYR A 178 -3.42 4.73 -13.37
C TYR A 178 -2.78 3.60 -12.58
N SER A 179 -2.68 2.40 -13.16
CA SER A 179 -2.07 1.25 -12.50
C SER A 179 -0.90 0.72 -13.33
N PHE A 180 0.30 0.80 -12.77
CA PHE A 180 1.47 0.12 -13.32
C PHE A 180 1.55 -1.28 -12.72
N VAL A 181 1.51 -2.31 -13.58
CA VAL A 181 1.46 -3.71 -13.15
C VAL A 181 2.73 -4.42 -13.59
N SER A 182 3.48 -4.96 -12.63
CA SER A 182 4.66 -5.77 -12.93
C SER A 182 4.29 -7.09 -13.61
N ALA A 183 5.07 -7.49 -14.62
CA ALA A 183 4.90 -8.77 -15.30
C ALA A 183 5.20 -9.99 -14.39
N THR A 184 6.03 -9.80 -13.38
CA THR A 184 6.44 -10.83 -12.40
C THR A 184 6.49 -10.22 -11.01
N PRO A 185 6.21 -11.00 -9.93
CA PRO A 185 6.28 -10.47 -8.57
C PRO A 185 7.65 -9.87 -8.22
N ILE A 186 7.62 -8.67 -7.63
CA ILE A 186 8.78 -7.94 -7.12
C ILE A 186 8.70 -7.94 -5.59
N ASN A 187 9.24 -8.97 -4.95
CA ASN A 187 9.13 -9.18 -3.51
C ASN A 187 10.03 -8.26 -2.66
N SER A 188 10.96 -7.57 -3.30
CA SER A 188 11.81 -6.55 -2.68
C SER A 188 11.98 -5.41 -3.68
N PHE A 189 11.57 -4.21 -3.30
CA PHE A 189 11.70 -3.01 -4.11
C PHE A 189 12.35 -1.91 -3.27
N SER A 190 13.48 -1.41 -3.75
CA SER A 190 14.18 -0.24 -3.20
C SER A 190 14.42 0.72 -4.34
N GLY A 191 13.71 1.85 -4.37
CA GLY A 191 13.74 2.73 -5.53
C GLY A 191 12.98 4.04 -5.31
N ASP A 192 12.74 4.74 -6.40
CA ASP A 192 12.02 6.01 -6.44
C ASP A 192 10.66 5.85 -7.14
N ILE A 193 9.60 6.28 -6.47
CA ILE A 193 8.24 6.29 -7.05
C ILE A 193 8.03 7.53 -7.95
N LYS A 194 8.80 8.60 -7.78
CA LYS A 194 8.61 9.83 -8.56
C LYS A 194 8.66 9.62 -10.10
N PRO A 195 9.53 8.75 -10.67
CA PRO A 195 9.56 8.44 -12.11
C PRO A 195 8.24 7.94 -12.69
N PHE A 196 7.37 7.30 -11.89
CA PHE A 196 6.04 6.88 -12.34
C PHE A 196 5.14 8.11 -12.61
N PHE A 197 5.16 9.10 -11.73
CA PHE A 197 4.47 10.38 -11.97
C PHE A 197 5.06 11.14 -13.14
N ASP A 198 6.40 11.13 -13.32
CA ASP A 198 7.06 11.82 -14.44
C ASP A 198 6.68 11.19 -15.77
N TYR A 199 6.55 9.85 -15.81
CA TYR A 199 6.03 9.14 -16.96
C TYR A 199 4.59 9.55 -17.27
N LEU A 200 3.69 9.57 -16.27
CA LEU A 200 2.30 9.99 -16.44
C LEU A 200 2.22 11.46 -16.90
N THR A 201 3.06 12.34 -16.38
CA THR A 201 3.10 13.75 -16.76
C THR A 201 3.49 13.91 -18.23
N THR A 202 4.50 13.16 -18.68
CA THR A 202 5.05 13.26 -20.04
C THR A 202 4.22 12.52 -21.09
N LYS A 203 3.62 11.38 -20.73
CA LYS A 203 2.97 10.47 -21.68
C LYS A 203 1.44 10.46 -21.58
N GLN A 204 0.89 10.84 -20.45
CA GLN A 204 -0.55 10.74 -20.17
C GLN A 204 -1.17 12.10 -19.79
N ASN A 205 -0.42 13.20 -19.90
CA ASN A 205 -0.85 14.56 -19.54
C ASN A 205 -1.35 14.66 -18.08
N PHE A 206 -0.75 13.90 -17.15
CA PHE A 206 -1.03 14.05 -15.73
C PHE A 206 -0.64 15.46 -15.27
N PRO A 207 -1.54 16.21 -14.62
CA PRO A 207 -1.32 17.63 -14.32
C PRO A 207 -0.51 17.84 -13.03
N ALA A 208 0.74 17.41 -13.00
CA ALA A 208 1.62 17.40 -11.82
C ALA A 208 1.74 18.77 -11.12
N SER A 209 1.61 19.88 -11.87
CA SER A 209 1.71 21.25 -11.33
C SER A 209 0.45 21.76 -10.63
N THR A 210 -0.64 21.00 -10.64
CA THR A 210 -1.92 21.36 -9.99
C THR A 210 -2.45 20.26 -9.08
N GLN A 211 -1.70 19.17 -8.92
CA GLN A 211 -2.08 18.02 -8.08
C GLN A 211 -1.13 17.89 -6.89
N TYR A 212 -1.67 17.98 -5.69
CA TYR A 212 -0.95 17.72 -4.46
C TYR A 212 -0.94 16.20 -4.16
N LEU A 213 0.22 15.64 -3.84
CA LEU A 213 0.27 14.29 -3.27
C LEU A 213 -0.37 14.33 -1.88
N THR A 214 -1.44 13.58 -1.69
CA THR A 214 -2.24 13.58 -0.45
C THR A 214 -2.04 12.33 0.37
N ASN A 215 -1.68 11.20 -0.27
CA ASN A 215 -1.53 9.91 0.38
C ASN A 215 -0.43 9.06 -0.28
N LEU A 216 0.25 8.25 0.52
CA LEU A 216 1.20 7.22 0.09
C LEU A 216 1.06 6.03 1.02
N GLN A 217 0.66 4.91 0.47
CA GLN A 217 0.40 3.65 1.17
C GLN A 217 1.03 2.48 0.44
N PHE A 218 1.31 1.39 1.17
CA PHE A 218 1.72 0.10 0.62
C PHE A 218 0.99 -1.04 1.31
N GLY A 219 0.46 -1.99 0.54
CA GLY A 219 -0.31 -3.09 1.07
C GLY A 219 -0.73 -4.15 0.07
N THR A 220 -1.84 -4.82 0.37
CA THR A 220 -2.46 -5.84 -0.48
C THR A 220 -3.96 -5.66 -0.53
N GLU A 221 -4.54 -5.91 -1.71
CA GLU A 221 -5.97 -5.98 -1.95
C GLU A 221 -6.40 -7.43 -2.20
N PRO A 222 -6.94 -8.13 -1.20
CA PRO A 222 -7.60 -9.40 -1.40
C PRO A 222 -8.95 -9.26 -2.14
N PHE A 223 -9.16 -10.11 -3.15
CA PHE A 223 -10.45 -10.26 -3.85
C PHE A 223 -11.14 -11.55 -3.42
N THR A 224 -10.51 -12.71 -3.60
CA THR A 224 -11.04 -14.02 -3.18
C THR A 224 -9.92 -15.03 -2.95
N GLY A 225 -10.19 -16.01 -2.09
CA GLY A 225 -9.29 -17.12 -1.78
C GLY A 225 -8.87 -17.17 -0.31
N GLY A 226 -7.80 -17.85 -0.05
CA GLY A 226 -7.29 -18.08 1.30
C GLY A 226 -7.67 -19.47 1.85
N PRO A 227 -7.20 -19.82 3.08
CA PRO A 227 -6.42 -18.94 3.96
C PRO A 227 -5.09 -18.52 3.34
N ALA A 228 -4.71 -17.28 3.58
CA ALA A 228 -3.46 -16.69 3.09
C ALA A 228 -2.89 -15.70 4.10
N THR A 229 -1.56 -15.61 4.13
CA THR A 229 -0.82 -14.62 4.91
C THR A 229 0.03 -13.76 3.98
N PHE A 230 -0.19 -12.46 4.02
CA PHE A 230 0.68 -11.47 3.41
C PHE A 230 1.52 -10.81 4.51
N THR A 231 2.83 -10.79 4.33
CA THR A 231 3.78 -10.29 5.32
C THR A 231 4.64 -9.18 4.74
N VAL A 232 4.69 -8.05 5.40
CA VAL A 232 5.62 -6.94 5.15
C VAL A 232 6.68 -6.99 6.23
N SER A 233 7.85 -7.49 5.90
CA SER A 233 8.97 -7.58 6.86
C SER A 233 9.68 -6.24 7.07
N ASN A 234 9.57 -5.33 6.11
CA ASN A 234 10.01 -3.93 6.20
C ASN A 234 9.30 -3.09 5.16
N TRP A 235 8.83 -1.91 5.56
CA TRP A 235 8.44 -0.85 4.65
C TRP A 235 8.79 0.51 5.23
N SER A 236 9.40 1.33 4.39
CA SER A 236 9.66 2.75 4.70
C SER A 236 9.54 3.60 3.44
N ALA A 237 9.22 4.89 3.62
CA ALA A 237 9.18 5.87 2.54
C ALA A 237 9.58 7.26 3.03
N SER A 238 10.16 8.04 2.12
CA SER A 238 10.50 9.46 2.36
C SER A 238 10.24 10.28 1.10
N ILE A 239 9.81 11.53 1.30
CA ILE A 239 9.41 12.44 0.21
C ILE A 239 10.23 13.72 0.33
N ASN A 240 10.97 14.10 -0.74
CA ASN A 240 11.88 15.24 -0.77
C ASN A 240 11.56 16.22 -1.88
#